data_1426dafb387beb15a6990e428fe5b5eb
#
_entry.id   1426dafb387beb15a6990e428fe5b5eb
#
_cell.length_a   1.000
_cell.length_b   1.000
_cell.length_c   1.000
_cell.angle_alpha   90.00
_cell.angle_beta   90.00
_cell.angle_gamma   90.00
#
_symmetry.space_group_name_H-M   'P 1'
#
loop_
_entity.id
_entity.type
_entity.pdbx_description
1 polymer ?
#
loop_
_entity_poly.entity_id
_entity_poly.type
_entity_poly.pdbx_seq_one_letter_code
_entity_poly.pdbx_strand_id
1 'polypeptide(L)'
;VIGRVVDVPQLTWSSVIFSDPKGGKIVLWPHLPCVRMPNMLRPRESWDGLALLASSNDLAEWRIEEEQDKESPGIHRDSALTSGTAFGRLVSDLVELEIDGPNIPDPEQIRLIKHAENARGGMPIYSIEPNLDDEIWEDYLTRSADEQVRLGNLLATLRTSKRWKTTRRAAISQIEKNNYVDVELGAASASSATWWLEEERWNSDELNCERNLRFASRLRGALRDLCDSRVDDGGAQDRTLLVPIHQAWLPSMSEAISSWPDVELVVTEE
;
A
#
# COMPACT_ATOMS: atom_id res chain seq x y z
N VAL A 1 10.39 23.80 19.84
CA VAL A 1 9.55 22.79 19.20
C VAL A 1 10.13 21.44 19.58
N ILE A 2 9.55 20.82 20.61
CA ILE A 2 9.88 19.46 21.06
C ILE A 2 9.48 18.54 19.90
N GLY A 3 10.43 17.78 19.35
CA GLY A 3 10.17 16.88 18.25
C GLY A 3 9.03 15.91 18.65
N ARG A 4 7.96 15.90 17.86
CA ARG A 4 6.88 14.90 17.98
C ARG A 4 7.56 13.54 17.98
N VAL A 5 7.35 12.75 19.01
CA VAL A 5 7.78 11.33 18.99
C VAL A 5 6.99 10.71 17.86
N VAL A 6 7.67 10.15 16.87
CA VAL A 6 7.01 9.43 15.79
C VAL A 6 6.42 8.19 16.42
N ASP A 7 5.10 8.11 16.47
CA ASP A 7 4.39 6.94 16.95
C ASP A 7 4.41 5.92 15.83
N VAL A 8 5.22 4.89 15.99
CA VAL A 8 5.30 3.79 15.00
C VAL A 8 4.19 2.79 15.34
N PRO A 9 3.29 2.49 14.40
CA PRO A 9 2.22 1.55 14.66
C PRO A 9 2.74 0.12 14.84
N GLN A 10 1.91 -0.76 15.41
CA GLN A 10 2.19 -2.20 15.45
C GLN A 10 2.32 -2.74 14.02
N LEU A 11 3.43 -3.41 13.73
CA LEU A 11 3.73 -4.00 12.43
C LEU A 11 3.35 -5.47 12.44
N THR A 12 2.16 -5.80 11.92
CA THR A 12 1.60 -7.15 11.92
C THR A 12 1.82 -7.83 10.56
N TRP A 13 1.85 -9.16 10.58
CA TRP A 13 2.02 -9.98 9.38
C TRP A 13 0.73 -10.65 8.92
N SER A 14 -0.28 -10.60 9.76
CA SER A 14 -1.57 -11.24 9.50
C SER A 14 -2.52 -10.28 8.78
N SER A 15 -3.29 -10.82 7.84
CA SER A 15 -4.38 -10.07 7.19
C SER A 15 -5.47 -9.68 8.18
N VAL A 16 -6.08 -8.52 7.94
CA VAL A 16 -7.26 -8.04 8.68
C VAL A 16 -8.48 -8.16 7.77
N ILE A 17 -9.55 -8.76 8.28
CA ILE A 17 -10.77 -9.06 7.51
C ILE A 17 -11.91 -8.20 8.02
N PHE A 18 -12.58 -7.50 7.11
CA PHE A 18 -13.78 -6.70 7.36
C PHE A 18 -14.96 -7.30 6.61
N SER A 19 -16.02 -7.66 7.33
CA SER A 19 -17.29 -8.06 6.72
C SER A 19 -18.17 -6.83 6.52
N ASP A 20 -18.42 -6.44 5.25
CA ASP A 20 -19.24 -5.25 4.96
C ASP A 20 -20.70 -5.51 5.36
N PRO A 21 -21.37 -4.55 6.02
CA PRO A 21 -22.78 -4.69 6.40
C PRO A 21 -23.75 -4.96 5.25
N LYS A 22 -23.33 -4.64 4.01
CA LYS A 22 -24.12 -4.89 2.79
C LYS A 22 -23.73 -6.18 2.04
N GLY A 23 -22.83 -6.97 2.63
CA GLY A 23 -22.34 -8.25 2.08
C GLY A 23 -20.93 -8.17 1.54
N GLY A 24 -20.27 -9.33 1.51
CA GLY A 24 -18.88 -9.47 1.08
C GLY A 24 -17.84 -9.15 2.15
N LYS A 25 -16.57 -9.34 1.81
CA LYS A 25 -15.44 -9.16 2.71
C LYS A 25 -14.33 -8.36 2.04
N ILE A 26 -13.71 -7.44 2.79
CA ILE A 26 -12.46 -6.78 2.42
C ILE A 26 -11.36 -7.41 3.26
N VAL A 27 -10.31 -7.88 2.59
CA VAL A 27 -9.14 -8.48 3.24
C VAL A 27 -7.94 -7.57 2.99
N LEU A 28 -7.52 -6.83 4.03
CA LEU A 28 -6.28 -6.08 3.99
C LEU A 28 -5.11 -7.02 4.28
N TRP A 29 -4.24 -7.21 3.30
CA TRP A 29 -3.05 -8.05 3.43
C TRP A 29 -1.79 -7.18 3.55
N PRO A 30 -1.12 -7.17 4.72
CA PRO A 30 0.11 -6.41 4.90
C PRO A 30 1.27 -7.05 4.14
N HIS A 31 1.97 -6.24 3.34
CA HIS A 31 3.20 -6.63 2.66
C HIS A 31 4.29 -5.57 2.81
N LEU A 32 5.50 -5.88 2.40
CA LEU A 32 6.63 -4.96 2.36
C LEU A 32 6.85 -4.48 0.92
N PRO A 33 6.99 -3.17 0.68
CA PRO A 33 7.25 -2.65 -0.66
C PRO A 33 8.58 -3.18 -1.20
N CYS A 34 8.62 -3.49 -2.47
CA CYS A 34 9.80 -3.98 -3.21
C CYS A 34 10.37 -5.33 -2.72
N VAL A 35 9.70 -6.03 -1.80
CA VAL A 35 10.18 -7.29 -1.23
C VAL A 35 9.24 -8.43 -1.62
N ARG A 36 9.80 -9.51 -2.15
CA ARG A 36 9.03 -10.74 -2.38
C ARG A 36 8.75 -11.42 -1.05
N MET A 37 7.48 -11.44 -0.67
CA MET A 37 7.04 -12.01 0.60
C MET A 37 7.20 -13.55 0.63
N PRO A 38 7.67 -14.13 1.75
CA PRO A 38 7.67 -15.57 1.94
C PRO A 38 6.28 -16.18 1.75
N ASN A 39 6.18 -17.33 1.13
CA ASN A 39 4.89 -18.00 0.85
C ASN A 39 4.03 -18.20 2.10
N MET A 40 4.65 -18.37 3.27
CA MET A 40 3.96 -18.57 4.54
C MET A 40 3.26 -17.31 5.07
N LEU A 41 3.65 -16.12 4.59
CA LEU A 41 3.07 -14.82 4.93
C LEU A 41 2.09 -14.30 3.87
N ARG A 42 1.94 -15.01 2.75
CA ARG A 42 0.97 -14.66 1.70
C ARG A 42 -0.45 -15.04 2.08
N PRO A 43 -1.48 -14.36 1.52
CA PRO A 43 -2.87 -14.74 1.74
C PRO A 43 -3.10 -16.20 1.32
N ARG A 44 -3.75 -16.97 2.18
CA ARG A 44 -4.11 -18.37 1.92
C ARG A 44 -5.57 -18.54 1.53
N GLU A 45 -6.38 -17.55 1.85
CA GLU A 45 -7.80 -17.54 1.53
C GLU A 45 -8.00 -17.25 0.04
N SER A 46 -9.01 -17.88 -0.55
CA SER A 46 -9.44 -17.52 -1.91
C SER A 46 -10.06 -16.14 -1.91
N TRP A 47 -9.84 -15.40 -2.95
CA TRP A 47 -10.41 -14.08 -3.17
C TRP A 47 -10.99 -13.99 -4.59
N ASP A 48 -11.96 -13.10 -4.79
CA ASP A 48 -12.75 -12.98 -6.01
C ASP A 48 -12.40 -11.74 -6.84
N GLY A 49 -11.76 -10.75 -6.22
CA GLY A 49 -11.31 -9.51 -6.85
C GLY A 49 -10.08 -8.93 -6.14
N LEU A 50 -9.33 -8.12 -6.87
CA LEU A 50 -8.13 -7.42 -6.39
C LEU A 50 -8.38 -5.92 -6.37
N ALA A 51 -8.10 -5.24 -5.26
CA ALA A 51 -8.10 -3.79 -5.19
C ALA A 51 -6.69 -3.28 -4.86
N LEU A 52 -6.19 -2.36 -5.66
CA LEU A 52 -4.88 -1.74 -5.50
C LEU A 52 -5.05 -0.29 -5.04
N LEU A 53 -4.32 0.10 -4.00
CA LEU A 53 -4.36 1.47 -3.44
C LEU A 53 -3.50 2.42 -4.30
N ALA A 54 -3.73 2.40 -5.60
CA ALA A 54 -3.00 3.09 -6.64
C ALA A 54 -3.99 3.56 -7.72
N SER A 55 -3.56 4.49 -8.57
CA SER A 55 -4.33 4.95 -9.72
C SER A 55 -4.21 3.97 -10.92
N SER A 56 -5.09 4.12 -11.91
CA SER A 56 -4.99 3.37 -13.16
C SER A 56 -3.68 3.67 -13.92
N ASN A 57 -3.20 4.90 -13.82
CA ASN A 57 -1.93 5.29 -14.43
C ASN A 57 -0.75 4.54 -13.80
N ASP A 58 -0.74 4.39 -12.46
CA ASP A 58 0.31 3.63 -11.78
C ASP A 58 0.34 2.17 -12.23
N LEU A 59 -0.84 1.55 -12.41
CA LEU A 59 -0.93 0.17 -12.92
C LEU A 59 -0.35 0.04 -14.33
N ALA A 60 -0.62 1.01 -15.18
CA ALA A 60 -0.06 1.05 -16.53
C ALA A 60 1.47 1.23 -16.48
N GLU A 61 1.97 2.12 -15.62
CA GLU A 61 3.42 2.33 -15.42
C GLU A 61 4.10 1.08 -14.91
N TRP A 62 3.57 0.37 -13.93
CA TRP A 62 4.15 -0.88 -13.40
C TRP A 62 4.29 -1.97 -14.48
N ARG A 63 3.36 -2.06 -15.43
CA ARG A 63 3.49 -2.98 -16.57
C ARG A 63 4.65 -2.60 -17.47
N ILE A 64 4.84 -1.30 -17.72
CA ILE A 64 5.97 -0.78 -18.51
C ILE A 64 7.28 -1.03 -17.77
N GLU A 65 7.35 -0.72 -16.48
CA GLU A 65 8.52 -0.94 -15.64
C GLU A 65 8.90 -2.43 -15.59
N GLU A 66 7.92 -3.33 -15.51
CA GLU A 66 8.18 -4.77 -15.53
C GLU A 66 8.81 -5.23 -16.85
N GLU A 67 8.33 -4.70 -17.99
CA GLU A 67 8.95 -5.02 -19.29
C GLU A 67 10.35 -4.43 -19.39
N GLN A 68 10.56 -3.22 -18.93
CA GLN A 68 11.90 -2.59 -18.91
C GLN A 68 12.89 -3.33 -18.01
N ASP A 69 12.42 -3.83 -16.84
CA ASP A 69 13.27 -4.61 -15.94
C ASP A 69 13.64 -5.97 -16.55
N LYS A 70 12.79 -6.60 -17.39
CA LYS A 70 13.14 -7.80 -18.15
C LYS A 70 14.25 -7.56 -19.18
N GLU A 71 14.25 -6.37 -19.83
CA GLU A 71 15.26 -5.97 -20.81
C GLU A 71 16.58 -5.55 -20.13
N SER A 72 16.47 -4.87 -18.99
CA SER A 72 17.60 -4.31 -18.23
C SER A 72 17.43 -4.55 -16.74
N PRO A 73 17.72 -5.75 -16.23
CA PRO A 73 17.45 -6.12 -14.84
C PRO A 73 18.09 -5.17 -13.83
N GLY A 74 17.26 -4.64 -12.93
CA GLY A 74 17.66 -3.72 -11.87
C GLY A 74 17.74 -2.25 -12.26
N ILE A 75 17.35 -1.85 -13.47
CA ILE A 75 17.42 -0.45 -13.93
C ILE A 75 16.63 0.50 -13.00
N HIS A 76 15.44 0.12 -12.59
CA HIS A 76 14.58 0.92 -11.70
C HIS A 76 15.15 0.98 -10.28
N ARG A 77 15.70 -0.13 -9.77
CA ARG A 77 16.40 -0.17 -8.49
C ARG A 77 17.60 0.78 -8.48
N ASP A 78 18.44 0.72 -9.51
CA ASP A 78 19.65 1.55 -9.61
C ASP A 78 19.29 3.04 -9.77
N SER A 79 18.19 3.35 -10.47
CA SER A 79 17.62 4.69 -10.54
C SER A 79 17.14 5.16 -9.15
N ALA A 80 16.41 4.34 -8.42
CA ALA A 80 15.92 4.65 -7.08
C ALA A 80 17.09 4.94 -6.11
N LEU A 81 18.15 4.12 -6.14
CA LEU A 81 19.36 4.31 -5.30
C LEU A 81 20.01 5.69 -5.49
N THR A 82 19.94 6.25 -6.69
CA THR A 82 20.56 7.55 -7.02
C THR A 82 19.61 8.74 -6.84
N SER A 83 18.31 8.51 -6.60
CA SER A 83 17.27 9.55 -6.58
C SER A 83 17.39 10.55 -5.41
N GLY A 84 18.02 10.17 -4.31
CA GLY A 84 18.09 10.97 -3.08
C GLY A 84 16.76 11.10 -2.32
N THR A 85 15.72 10.39 -2.73
CA THR A 85 14.38 10.39 -2.11
C THR A 85 14.31 9.51 -0.87
N ALA A 86 13.20 9.58 -0.12
CA ALA A 86 12.92 8.65 0.98
C ALA A 86 12.79 7.20 0.46
N PHE A 87 12.19 7.02 -0.73
CA PHE A 87 12.11 5.73 -1.40
C PHE A 87 13.49 5.19 -1.78
N GLY A 88 14.37 6.02 -2.36
CA GLY A 88 15.75 5.61 -2.65
C GLY A 88 16.53 5.19 -1.40
N ARG A 89 16.23 5.81 -0.25
CA ARG A 89 16.80 5.39 1.04
C ARG A 89 16.25 4.05 1.52
N LEU A 90 14.95 3.78 1.33
CA LEU A 90 14.39 2.46 1.57
C LEU A 90 15.11 1.41 0.72
N VAL A 91 15.22 1.65 -0.59
CA VAL A 91 15.91 0.73 -1.52
C VAL A 91 17.35 0.49 -1.08
N SER A 92 18.06 1.53 -0.64
CA SER A 92 19.43 1.41 -0.10
C SER A 92 19.49 0.53 1.16
N ASP A 93 18.54 0.70 2.09
CA ASP A 93 18.47 -0.14 3.30
C ASP A 93 18.18 -1.61 2.93
N LEU A 94 17.30 -1.86 1.93
CA LEU A 94 16.92 -3.21 1.52
C LEU A 94 18.04 -3.95 0.77
N VAL A 95 18.86 -3.26 -0.03
CA VAL A 95 20.02 -3.86 -0.72
C VAL A 95 21.05 -4.44 0.26
N GLU A 96 21.13 -3.89 1.47
CA GLU A 96 22.07 -4.36 2.50
C GLU A 96 21.61 -5.66 3.21
N LEU A 97 20.38 -6.14 2.93
CA LEU A 97 19.76 -7.27 3.62
C LEU A 97 19.79 -8.55 2.75
N GLU A 98 19.84 -9.70 3.41
CA GLU A 98 19.73 -11.02 2.75
C GLU A 98 18.26 -11.41 2.55
N ILE A 99 17.54 -10.65 1.69
CA ILE A 99 16.12 -10.84 1.36
C ILE A 99 15.93 -10.98 -0.17
N ASP A 100 14.78 -11.47 -0.59
CA ASP A 100 14.38 -11.45 -2.02
C ASP A 100 13.84 -10.05 -2.39
N GLY A 101 14.76 -9.14 -2.63
CA GLY A 101 14.53 -7.71 -2.93
C GLY A 101 15.79 -6.87 -2.77
N PRO A 102 15.73 -5.54 -3.03
CA PRO A 102 14.57 -4.83 -3.58
C PRO A 102 14.32 -5.10 -5.06
N ASN A 103 13.07 -5.34 -5.42
CA ASN A 103 12.59 -5.51 -6.79
C ASN A 103 11.62 -4.37 -7.14
N ILE A 104 11.79 -3.75 -8.29
CA ILE A 104 10.93 -2.67 -8.81
C ILE A 104 10.56 -3.00 -10.26
N PRO A 105 9.26 -3.01 -10.58
CA PRO A 105 8.10 -2.70 -9.72
C PRO A 105 7.88 -3.71 -8.58
N ASP A 106 6.98 -3.37 -7.65
CA ASP A 106 6.71 -4.19 -6.46
C ASP A 106 6.31 -5.64 -6.83
N PRO A 107 7.09 -6.66 -6.40
CA PRO A 107 6.92 -8.02 -6.87
C PRO A 107 5.64 -8.67 -6.39
N GLU A 108 5.08 -8.26 -5.25
CA GLU A 108 3.84 -8.83 -4.75
C GLU A 108 2.62 -8.24 -5.45
N GLN A 109 2.62 -6.95 -5.76
CA GLN A 109 1.56 -6.32 -6.55
C GLN A 109 1.53 -6.91 -7.97
N ILE A 110 2.66 -6.99 -8.65
CA ILE A 110 2.77 -7.62 -9.98
C ILE A 110 2.31 -9.09 -9.95
N ARG A 111 2.69 -9.83 -8.92
CA ARG A 111 2.26 -11.23 -8.76
C ARG A 111 0.74 -11.35 -8.62
N LEU A 112 0.12 -10.47 -7.84
CA LEU A 112 -1.34 -10.47 -7.62
C LEU A 112 -2.09 -10.04 -8.88
N ILE A 113 -1.61 -9.03 -9.61
CA ILE A 113 -2.16 -8.62 -10.91
C ILE A 113 -2.15 -9.80 -11.88
N LYS A 114 -1.00 -10.45 -12.07
CA LYS A 114 -0.87 -11.63 -12.95
C LYS A 114 -1.75 -12.78 -12.50
N HIS A 115 -1.92 -12.99 -11.21
CA HIS A 115 -2.83 -14.00 -10.70
C HIS A 115 -4.28 -13.69 -11.08
N ALA A 116 -4.71 -12.44 -10.92
CA ALA A 116 -6.07 -12.00 -11.29
C ALA A 116 -6.32 -12.14 -12.80
N GLU A 117 -5.38 -11.70 -13.64
CA GLU A 117 -5.47 -11.76 -15.10
C GLU A 117 -5.50 -13.21 -15.62
N ASN A 118 -4.70 -14.10 -15.03
CA ASN A 118 -4.60 -15.51 -15.46
C ASN A 118 -5.64 -16.43 -14.81
N ALA A 119 -6.47 -15.94 -13.91
CA ALA A 119 -7.57 -16.71 -13.34
C ALA A 119 -8.58 -17.07 -14.42
N ARG A 120 -9.21 -18.26 -14.30
CA ARG A 120 -10.22 -18.69 -15.27
C ARG A 120 -11.43 -17.72 -15.29
N GLY A 121 -11.58 -17.02 -16.40
CA GLY A 121 -12.60 -15.99 -16.59
C GLY A 121 -12.18 -14.61 -16.13
N GLY A 122 -10.91 -14.43 -15.74
CA GLY A 122 -10.39 -13.19 -15.17
C GLY A 122 -10.96 -12.88 -13.78
N MET A 123 -10.21 -12.15 -12.98
CA MET A 123 -10.74 -11.53 -11.76
C MET A 123 -10.69 -10.02 -11.94
N PRO A 124 -11.71 -9.27 -11.50
CA PRO A 124 -11.69 -7.82 -11.62
C PRO A 124 -10.55 -7.22 -10.78
N ILE A 125 -9.90 -6.20 -11.36
CA ILE A 125 -8.88 -5.40 -10.70
C ILE A 125 -9.43 -3.98 -10.58
N TYR A 126 -9.34 -3.40 -9.40
CA TYR A 126 -9.86 -2.07 -9.09
C TYR A 126 -8.71 -1.15 -8.68
N SER A 127 -8.62 0.00 -9.34
CA SER A 127 -7.75 1.12 -8.94
C SER A 127 -8.49 1.98 -7.93
N ILE A 128 -8.00 2.01 -6.70
CA ILE A 128 -8.69 2.68 -5.60
C ILE A 128 -8.35 4.17 -5.54
N GLU A 129 -7.16 4.57 -5.91
CA GLU A 129 -6.84 5.99 -6.01
C GLU A 129 -7.65 6.62 -7.17
N PRO A 130 -8.35 7.76 -6.95
CA PRO A 130 -9.05 8.45 -8.02
C PRO A 130 -8.10 8.95 -9.11
N ASN A 131 -8.60 9.05 -10.34
CA ASN A 131 -7.84 9.64 -11.42
C ASN A 131 -7.75 11.18 -11.28
N LEU A 132 -6.83 11.80 -12.02
CA LEU A 132 -6.59 13.26 -11.96
C LEU A 132 -7.74 14.11 -12.54
N ASP A 133 -8.70 13.52 -13.22
CA ASP A 133 -9.94 14.17 -13.70
C ASP A 133 -11.04 14.25 -12.63
N ASP A 134 -10.83 13.68 -11.47
CA ASP A 134 -11.72 13.80 -10.31
C ASP A 134 -11.45 15.11 -9.57
N GLU A 135 -12.38 16.07 -9.66
CA GLU A 135 -12.24 17.42 -9.09
C GLU A 135 -11.99 17.43 -7.58
N ILE A 136 -12.58 16.48 -6.83
CA ILE A 136 -12.39 16.37 -5.37
C ILE A 136 -10.98 15.87 -5.07
N TRP A 137 -10.47 14.96 -5.89
CA TRP A 137 -9.12 14.44 -5.75
C TRP A 137 -8.06 15.46 -6.16
N GLU A 138 -8.31 16.22 -7.21
CA GLU A 138 -7.46 17.34 -7.63
C GLU A 138 -7.34 18.40 -6.52
N ASP A 139 -8.46 18.77 -5.85
CA ASP A 139 -8.44 19.69 -4.70
C ASP A 139 -7.62 19.10 -3.53
N TYR A 140 -7.82 17.82 -3.21
CA TYR A 140 -7.01 17.12 -2.19
C TYR A 140 -5.52 17.17 -2.54
N LEU A 141 -5.13 16.84 -3.76
CA LEU A 141 -3.73 16.87 -4.20
C LEU A 141 -3.13 18.27 -4.14
N THR A 142 -3.91 19.30 -4.51
CA THR A 142 -3.49 20.69 -4.40
C THR A 142 -3.21 21.08 -2.95
N ARG A 143 -4.10 20.75 -2.02
CA ARG A 143 -3.91 21.01 -0.58
C ARG A 143 -2.71 20.22 -0.02
N SER A 144 -2.51 18.99 -0.46
CA SER A 144 -1.36 18.16 -0.08
C SER A 144 -0.05 18.79 -0.58
N ALA A 145 0.00 19.23 -1.84
CA ALA A 145 1.17 19.92 -2.40
C ALA A 145 1.49 21.22 -1.63
N ASP A 146 0.47 22.01 -1.28
CA ASP A 146 0.63 23.23 -0.49
C ASP A 146 1.21 22.95 0.91
N GLU A 147 0.83 21.84 1.55
CA GLU A 147 1.42 21.43 2.82
C GLU A 147 2.88 21.01 2.69
N GLN A 148 3.22 20.27 1.63
CA GLN A 148 4.58 19.79 1.40
C GLN A 148 5.59 20.95 1.23
N VAL A 149 5.20 22.04 0.58
CA VAL A 149 6.09 23.20 0.33
C VAL A 149 6.17 24.17 1.50
N ARG A 150 5.44 23.95 2.61
CA ARG A 150 5.54 24.81 3.82
C ARG A 150 6.96 24.83 4.36
N LEU A 151 7.43 26.02 4.76
CA LEU A 151 8.78 26.22 5.30
C LEU A 151 9.15 25.24 6.41
N GLY A 152 8.19 24.87 7.26
CA GLY A 152 8.39 23.88 8.33
C GLY A 152 8.77 22.51 7.80
N ASN A 153 8.11 22.05 6.75
CA ASN A 153 8.37 20.78 6.07
C ASN A 153 9.72 20.83 5.36
N LEU A 154 10.00 21.91 4.61
CA LEU A 154 11.28 22.07 3.93
C LEU A 154 12.47 22.08 4.90
N LEU A 155 12.37 22.78 6.05
CA LEU A 155 13.40 22.75 7.07
C LEU A 155 13.53 21.38 7.76
N ALA A 156 12.44 20.62 7.83
CA ALA A 156 12.46 19.27 8.40
C ALA A 156 13.26 18.27 7.54
N THR A 157 13.44 18.53 6.23
CA THR A 157 14.29 17.68 5.36
C THR A 157 15.74 17.62 5.85
N LEU A 158 16.26 18.69 6.42
CA LEU A 158 17.62 18.76 6.97
C LEU A 158 17.85 17.74 8.11
N ARG A 159 16.79 17.25 8.72
CA ARG A 159 16.86 16.29 9.84
C ARG A 159 16.46 14.87 9.45
N THR A 160 16.18 14.61 8.17
CA THR A 160 15.70 13.31 7.68
C THR A 160 16.61 12.16 8.10
N SER A 161 17.93 12.27 7.97
CA SER A 161 18.86 11.20 8.35
C SER A 161 18.82 10.84 9.84
N LYS A 162 18.66 11.84 10.72
CA LYS A 162 18.55 11.59 12.16
C LYS A 162 17.20 10.96 12.51
N ARG A 163 16.14 11.48 11.90
CA ARG A 163 14.76 10.99 12.08
C ARG A 163 14.63 9.57 11.58
N TRP A 164 15.12 9.26 10.38
CA TRP A 164 15.17 7.91 9.81
C TRP A 164 15.74 6.89 10.81
N LYS A 165 16.94 7.15 11.34
CA LYS A 165 17.58 6.27 12.32
C LYS A 165 16.74 6.09 13.59
N THR A 166 16.09 7.15 14.06
CA THR A 166 15.27 7.09 15.27
C THR A 166 13.98 6.30 15.03
N THR A 167 13.29 6.57 13.93
CA THR A 167 12.06 5.88 13.53
C THR A 167 12.32 4.39 13.28
N ARG A 168 13.39 4.06 12.54
CA ARG A 168 13.76 2.65 12.28
C ARG A 168 14.04 1.87 13.58
N ARG A 169 14.69 2.49 14.56
CA ARG A 169 14.88 1.85 15.88
C ARG A 169 13.58 1.65 16.63
N ALA A 170 12.67 2.62 16.58
CA ALA A 170 11.36 2.48 17.17
C ALA A 170 10.55 1.39 16.46
N ALA A 171 10.59 1.32 15.12
CA ALA A 171 9.90 0.33 14.31
C ALA A 171 10.30 -1.12 14.67
N ILE A 172 11.56 -1.38 14.94
CA ILE A 172 12.04 -2.71 15.36
C ILE A 172 11.27 -3.22 16.59
N SER A 173 10.94 -2.35 17.54
CA SER A 173 10.21 -2.72 18.75
C SER A 173 8.71 -2.98 18.52
N GLN A 174 8.18 -2.58 17.36
CA GLN A 174 6.78 -2.72 16.98
C GLN A 174 6.52 -3.93 16.06
N ILE A 175 7.57 -4.65 15.66
CA ILE A 175 7.41 -5.82 14.78
C ILE A 175 6.78 -6.97 15.56
N GLU A 176 5.67 -7.49 15.06
CA GLU A 176 5.03 -8.69 15.59
C GLU A 176 5.95 -9.90 15.43
N LYS A 177 6.09 -10.68 16.50
CA LYS A 177 6.86 -11.93 16.46
C LYS A 177 6.13 -12.98 15.62
N ASN A 178 6.81 -13.50 14.61
CA ASN A 178 6.28 -14.55 13.75
C ASN A 178 7.40 -15.56 13.43
N ASN A 179 7.09 -16.85 13.48
CA ASN A 179 8.07 -17.93 13.26
C ASN A 179 8.61 -17.98 11.82
N TYR A 180 7.96 -17.31 10.89
CA TYR A 180 8.35 -17.25 9.47
C TYR A 180 9.10 -15.95 9.12
N VAL A 181 9.38 -15.13 10.12
CA VAL A 181 10.08 -13.86 9.99
C VAL A 181 11.42 -13.97 10.66
N ASP A 182 12.47 -13.92 9.87
CA ASP A 182 13.85 -13.86 10.34
C ASP A 182 14.28 -12.42 10.66
N VAL A 183 15.53 -12.26 11.03
CA VAL A 183 16.10 -10.95 11.39
C VAL A 183 16.13 -10.00 10.20
N GLU A 184 16.42 -10.52 9.01
CA GLU A 184 16.56 -9.73 7.79
C GLU A 184 15.20 -9.20 7.32
N LEU A 185 14.18 -10.06 7.29
CA LEU A 185 12.82 -9.65 6.95
C LEU A 185 12.24 -8.68 8.00
N GLY A 186 12.59 -8.87 9.28
CA GLY A 186 12.28 -7.92 10.34
C GLY A 186 12.94 -6.56 10.13
N ALA A 187 14.22 -6.53 9.70
CA ALA A 187 14.92 -5.30 9.37
C ALA A 187 14.30 -4.59 8.15
N ALA A 188 13.87 -5.36 7.13
CA ALA A 188 13.15 -4.85 5.98
C ALA A 188 11.80 -4.21 6.39
N SER A 189 11.05 -4.86 7.28
CA SER A 189 9.80 -4.31 7.86
C SER A 189 10.04 -2.97 8.56
N ALA A 190 11.10 -2.86 9.39
CA ALA A 190 11.43 -1.62 10.06
C ALA A 190 11.81 -0.48 9.09
N SER A 191 12.55 -0.79 8.01
CA SER A 191 12.92 0.18 6.98
C SER A 191 11.70 0.62 6.17
N SER A 192 10.82 -0.33 5.79
CA SER A 192 9.57 -0.06 5.07
C SER A 192 8.61 0.82 5.88
N ALA A 193 8.46 0.53 7.17
CA ALA A 193 7.66 1.36 8.07
C ALA A 193 8.25 2.77 8.23
N THR A 194 9.59 2.87 8.29
CA THR A 194 10.27 4.16 8.37
C THR A 194 10.03 5.01 7.12
N TRP A 195 10.13 4.38 5.94
CA TRP A 195 9.81 5.05 4.68
C TRP A 195 8.37 5.55 4.65
N TRP A 196 7.41 4.67 4.96
CA TRP A 196 5.99 5.04 4.95
C TRP A 196 5.70 6.23 5.89
N LEU A 197 6.24 6.24 7.10
CA LEU A 197 6.07 7.32 8.05
C LEU A 197 6.78 8.62 7.63
N GLU A 198 7.85 8.55 6.84
CA GLU A 198 8.46 9.74 6.22
C GLU A 198 7.58 10.32 5.10
N GLU A 199 6.88 9.48 4.33
CA GLU A 199 5.91 9.94 3.32
C GLU A 199 4.66 10.55 3.98
N GLU A 200 4.07 9.85 4.96
CA GLU A 200 2.87 10.30 5.67
C GLU A 200 3.04 11.67 6.35
N ARG A 201 4.24 11.98 6.83
CA ARG A 201 4.49 13.23 7.57
C ARG A 201 4.44 14.50 6.72
N TRP A 202 4.45 14.39 5.40
CA TRP A 202 4.36 15.55 4.52
C TRP A 202 2.99 16.21 4.57
N ASN A 203 1.97 15.46 4.90
CA ASN A 203 0.60 15.91 5.07
C ASN A 203 0.24 16.03 6.55
N SER A 204 -0.80 16.83 6.84
CA SER A 204 -1.44 16.85 8.16
C SER A 204 -2.18 15.54 8.44
N ASP A 205 -2.44 15.29 9.73
CA ASP A 205 -3.24 14.13 10.15
C ASP A 205 -4.65 14.20 9.54
N GLU A 206 -5.21 15.41 9.34
CA GLU A 206 -6.51 15.64 8.71
C GLU A 206 -6.51 15.21 7.24
N LEU A 207 -5.50 15.59 6.45
CA LEU A 207 -5.40 15.20 5.05
C LEU A 207 -5.17 13.70 4.89
N ASN A 208 -4.33 13.10 5.73
CA ASN A 208 -4.13 11.65 5.71
C ASN A 208 -5.41 10.90 6.09
N CYS A 209 -6.19 11.41 7.05
CA CYS A 209 -7.50 10.84 7.40
C CYS A 209 -8.50 10.97 6.24
N GLU A 210 -8.59 12.13 5.59
CA GLU A 210 -9.45 12.37 4.43
C GLU A 210 -9.15 11.38 3.29
N ARG A 211 -7.88 11.21 2.92
CA ARG A 211 -7.45 10.22 1.95
C ARG A 211 -7.88 8.80 2.33
N ASN A 212 -7.60 8.39 3.57
CA ASN A 212 -7.91 7.04 4.04
C ASN A 212 -9.42 6.77 4.06
N LEU A 213 -10.23 7.74 4.45
CA LEU A 213 -11.69 7.64 4.42
C LEU A 213 -12.21 7.51 3.00
N ARG A 214 -11.66 8.28 2.05
CA ARG A 214 -12.04 8.18 0.65
C ARG A 214 -11.66 6.83 0.06
N PHE A 215 -10.46 6.35 0.34
CA PHE A 215 -10.04 5.01 -0.10
C PHE A 215 -10.93 3.92 0.50
N ALA A 216 -11.33 4.04 1.76
CA ALA A 216 -12.28 3.11 2.38
C ALA A 216 -13.66 3.15 1.69
N SER A 217 -14.18 4.35 1.32
CA SER A 217 -15.41 4.51 0.53
C SER A 217 -15.33 3.79 -0.82
N ARG A 218 -14.21 3.94 -1.52
CA ARG A 218 -13.96 3.33 -2.84
C ARG A 218 -13.73 1.82 -2.74
N LEU A 219 -13.04 1.33 -1.70
CA LEU A 219 -12.92 -0.11 -1.43
C LEU A 219 -14.31 -0.76 -1.22
N ARG A 220 -15.21 -0.08 -0.52
CA ARG A 220 -16.59 -0.53 -0.38
C ARG A 220 -17.36 -0.50 -1.70
N GLY A 221 -17.06 0.50 -2.55
CA GLY A 221 -17.61 0.59 -3.92
C GLY A 221 -17.16 -0.58 -4.79
N ALA A 222 -15.86 -0.87 -4.79
CA ALA A 222 -15.29 -2.00 -5.51
C ALA A 222 -15.85 -3.35 -5.02
N LEU A 223 -15.99 -3.53 -3.70
CA LEU A 223 -16.60 -4.74 -3.15
C LEU A 223 -18.07 -4.88 -3.58
N ARG A 224 -18.82 -3.78 -3.62
CA ARG A 224 -20.21 -3.79 -4.08
C ARG A 224 -20.31 -4.17 -5.56
N ASP A 225 -19.50 -3.55 -6.42
CA ASP A 225 -19.44 -3.89 -7.84
C ASP A 225 -19.10 -5.37 -8.03
N LEU A 226 -18.13 -5.88 -7.27
CA LEU A 226 -17.73 -7.29 -7.28
C LEU A 226 -18.90 -8.23 -6.87
N CYS A 227 -19.73 -7.82 -5.93
CA CYS A 227 -20.89 -8.59 -5.50
C CYS A 227 -22.04 -8.52 -6.52
N ASP A 228 -22.24 -7.36 -7.16
CA ASP A 228 -23.34 -7.12 -8.10
C ASP A 228 -23.06 -7.71 -9.49
N SER A 229 -21.82 -7.73 -9.96
CA SER A 229 -21.42 -8.14 -11.31
C SER A 229 -21.63 -9.65 -11.62
N ARG A 230 -21.92 -10.50 -10.63
CA ARG A 230 -22.10 -11.95 -10.79
C ARG A 230 -23.41 -12.49 -10.17
N VAL A 231 -24.45 -11.68 -10.16
CA VAL A 231 -25.78 -12.11 -9.63
C VAL A 231 -26.39 -13.27 -10.46
N ASP A 232 -25.94 -13.51 -11.69
CA ASP A 232 -26.47 -14.55 -12.57
C ASP A 232 -26.19 -16.00 -12.11
N ASP A 233 -25.30 -16.22 -11.13
CA ASP A 233 -24.93 -17.57 -10.63
C ASP A 233 -25.73 -18.04 -9.40
N GLY A 234 -26.89 -17.44 -9.11
CA GLY A 234 -27.90 -18.05 -8.22
C GLY A 234 -27.73 -17.81 -6.72
N GLY A 235 -27.11 -16.74 -6.28
CA GLY A 235 -27.11 -16.32 -4.88
C GLY A 235 -26.12 -15.19 -4.61
N ALA A 236 -26.48 -14.25 -3.76
CA ALA A 236 -25.54 -13.28 -3.20
C ALA A 236 -24.45 -14.05 -2.44
N GLN A 237 -23.37 -14.41 -3.12
CA GLN A 237 -22.23 -15.06 -2.47
C GLN A 237 -21.39 -14.01 -1.74
N ASP A 238 -20.95 -14.33 -0.54
CA ASP A 238 -19.96 -13.55 0.22
C ASP A 238 -18.66 -13.46 -0.59
N ARG A 239 -18.53 -12.41 -1.40
CA ARG A 239 -17.33 -12.17 -2.21
C ARG A 239 -16.21 -11.60 -1.36
N THR A 240 -14.99 -11.91 -1.74
CA THR A 240 -13.78 -11.46 -1.04
C THR A 240 -12.95 -10.57 -1.95
N LEU A 241 -12.76 -9.32 -1.55
CA LEU A 241 -11.88 -8.35 -2.18
C LEU A 241 -10.54 -8.33 -1.44
N LEU A 242 -9.45 -8.72 -2.13
CA LEU A 242 -8.10 -8.67 -1.58
C LEU A 242 -7.49 -7.29 -1.82
N VAL A 243 -6.87 -6.73 -0.79
CA VAL A 243 -6.20 -5.43 -0.82
C VAL A 243 -4.79 -5.58 -0.26
N PRO A 244 -3.73 -5.65 -1.09
CA PRO A 244 -2.37 -5.55 -0.61
C PRO A 244 -2.13 -4.12 -0.07
N ILE A 245 -1.54 -4.03 1.11
CA ILE A 245 -1.29 -2.75 1.78
C ILE A 245 0.07 -2.74 2.46
N HIS A 246 0.75 -1.60 2.46
CA HIS A 246 1.99 -1.46 3.23
C HIS A 246 1.72 -1.66 4.71
N GLN A 247 2.57 -2.45 5.37
CA GLN A 247 2.37 -2.89 6.75
C GLN A 247 2.12 -1.74 7.73
N ALA A 248 2.85 -0.63 7.60
CA ALA A 248 2.69 0.53 8.47
C ALA A 248 1.43 1.37 8.15
N TRP A 249 0.82 1.20 6.98
CA TRP A 249 -0.45 1.85 6.61
C TRP A 249 -1.68 1.09 7.11
N LEU A 250 -1.54 -0.22 7.35
CA LEU A 250 -2.63 -1.10 7.74
C LEU A 250 -3.50 -0.57 8.90
N PRO A 251 -2.95 -0.03 10.02
CA PRO A 251 -3.79 0.42 11.13
C PRO A 251 -4.71 1.59 10.78
N SER A 252 -4.21 2.62 10.09
CA SER A 252 -5.03 3.79 9.72
C SER A 252 -6.08 3.46 8.65
N MET A 253 -5.78 2.56 7.69
CA MET A 253 -6.78 2.04 6.77
C MET A 253 -7.81 1.15 7.46
N SER A 254 -7.40 0.35 8.43
CA SER A 254 -8.32 -0.47 9.24
C SER A 254 -9.30 0.40 10.01
N GLU A 255 -8.84 1.51 10.59
CA GLU A 255 -9.69 2.50 11.27
C GLU A 255 -10.67 3.15 10.29
N ALA A 256 -10.19 3.56 9.11
CA ALA A 256 -11.03 4.17 8.08
C ALA A 256 -12.14 3.22 7.60
N ILE A 257 -11.83 1.96 7.31
CA ILE A 257 -12.82 0.95 6.90
C ILE A 257 -13.82 0.67 8.03
N SER A 258 -13.34 0.60 9.28
CA SER A 258 -14.19 0.33 10.45
C SER A 258 -15.24 1.42 10.70
N SER A 259 -15.01 2.63 10.20
CA SER A 259 -16.02 3.72 10.27
C SER A 259 -17.18 3.53 9.29
N TRP A 260 -17.07 2.58 8.38
CA TRP A 260 -18.05 2.26 7.33
C TRP A 260 -18.52 3.49 6.55
N PRO A 261 -17.60 4.25 5.90
CA PRO A 261 -17.98 5.44 5.15
C PRO A 261 -18.93 5.07 4.00
N ASP A 262 -19.65 6.07 3.48
CA ASP A 262 -20.58 5.87 2.36
C ASP A 262 -19.83 5.30 1.14
N VAL A 263 -20.54 4.50 0.35
CA VAL A 263 -19.98 3.81 -0.83
C VAL A 263 -19.73 4.84 -1.95
N GLU A 264 -18.50 4.90 -2.43
CA GLU A 264 -18.13 5.62 -3.65
C GLU A 264 -17.89 4.59 -4.77
N LEU A 265 -18.59 4.74 -5.89
CA LEU A 265 -18.49 3.77 -7.00
C LEU A 265 -17.09 3.82 -7.64
N VAL A 266 -16.57 2.66 -7.95
CA VAL A 266 -15.30 2.47 -8.67
C VAL A 266 -15.58 1.62 -9.89
N VAL A 267 -15.07 2.03 -11.04
CA VAL A 267 -15.19 1.28 -12.29
C VAL A 267 -13.99 0.34 -12.39
N THR A 268 -14.24 -0.89 -12.83
CA THR A 268 -13.18 -1.86 -13.17
C THR A 268 -12.36 -1.34 -14.35
N GLU A 269 -11.08 -1.62 -14.35
CA GLU A 269 -10.25 -1.48 -15.55
C GLU A 269 -10.59 -2.62 -16.53
N GLU A 270 -10.88 -2.26 -17.78
CA GLU A 270 -11.07 -3.20 -18.89
C GLU A 270 -9.72 -3.73 -19.42
#